data_0e835e4bb4feb210c716a10deebbcd74
#
_entry.id   0e835e4bb4feb210c716a10deebbcd74
#
_cell.length_a   1.000
_cell.length_b   1.000
_cell.length_c   1.000
_cell.angle_alpha   90.00
_cell.angle_beta   90.00
_cell.angle_gamma   90.00
#
_symmetry.space_group_name_H-M   'P 1'
#
loop_
_entity.id
_entity.type
_entity.pdbx_description
1 polymer ?
#
loop_
_entity_poly.entity_id
_entity_poly.type
_entity_poly.pdbx_seq_one_letter_code
_entity_poly.pdbx_strand_id
1 'polypeptide(L)'
;MTQFLGTKLILPVSDIYDTTAWYEKVFGFETVYLHGEGRRGEAEDFCNYAIMARDNVEVHFMLDEGRHVWSQSGTAFLGLVVRDVDSLFAKVKALGIPIARGLQEENWPARGFGINDPSGNAIHIEQPDGN
;
A
#
# COMPACT_ATOMS: atom_id res chain seq x y z
N MET A 1 -27.07 -10.52 -19.13
CA MET A 1 -26.36 -9.25 -18.90
C MET A 1 -25.33 -9.42 -17.80
N THR A 2 -24.24 -8.70 -17.94
CA THR A 2 -23.18 -8.70 -16.92
C THR A 2 -23.44 -7.61 -15.91
N GLN A 3 -23.37 -7.95 -14.62
CA GLN A 3 -23.46 -6.99 -13.54
C GLN A 3 -22.05 -6.83 -12.93
N PHE A 4 -21.62 -5.61 -12.76
CA PHE A 4 -20.33 -5.34 -12.10
C PHE A 4 -20.56 -5.32 -10.58
N LEU A 5 -19.73 -6.05 -9.83
CA LEU A 5 -19.92 -6.24 -8.39
C LEU A 5 -18.97 -5.42 -7.54
N GLY A 6 -17.89 -4.91 -8.12
CA GLY A 6 -16.93 -4.11 -7.36
C GLY A 6 -15.59 -4.03 -8.05
N THR A 7 -14.62 -3.53 -7.32
CA THR A 7 -13.25 -3.39 -7.78
C THR A 7 -12.31 -3.96 -6.74
N LYS A 8 -11.07 -4.24 -7.15
CA LYS A 8 -9.97 -4.58 -6.25
C LYS A 8 -8.82 -3.65 -6.56
N LEU A 9 -8.20 -3.09 -5.55
CA LEU A 9 -6.96 -2.35 -5.69
C LEU A 9 -5.83 -3.30 -5.33
N ILE A 10 -5.00 -3.66 -6.31
CA ILE A 10 -3.95 -4.66 -6.15
C ILE A 10 -2.61 -4.06 -6.51
N LEU A 11 -1.66 -4.10 -5.58
CA LEU A 11 -0.30 -3.64 -5.79
C LEU A 11 0.64 -4.83 -5.94
N PRO A 12 1.42 -4.91 -7.01
CA PRO A 12 2.46 -5.93 -7.13
C PRO A 12 3.63 -5.57 -6.21
N VAL A 13 4.10 -6.55 -5.46
CA VAL A 13 5.17 -6.36 -4.48
C VAL A 13 6.19 -7.48 -4.58
N SER A 14 7.39 -7.22 -4.09
CA SER A 14 8.51 -8.16 -4.18
C SER A 14 8.54 -9.18 -3.05
N ASP A 15 7.86 -8.88 -1.93
CA ASP A 15 7.82 -9.77 -0.77
C ASP A 15 6.57 -9.44 0.06
N ILE A 16 5.75 -10.45 0.30
CA ILE A 16 4.48 -10.23 0.99
C ILE A 16 4.68 -9.90 2.47
N TYR A 17 5.56 -10.64 3.15
CA TYR A 17 5.75 -10.44 4.60
C TYR A 17 6.42 -9.08 4.91
N ASP A 18 7.41 -8.69 4.12
CA ASP A 18 8.01 -7.36 4.26
C ASP A 18 6.97 -6.27 4.01
N THR A 19 6.13 -6.47 3.01
CA THR A 19 5.08 -5.53 2.65
C THR A 19 4.06 -5.36 3.78
N THR A 20 3.52 -6.47 4.29
CA THR A 20 2.50 -6.39 5.33
C THR A 20 3.06 -5.78 6.61
N ALA A 21 4.29 -6.13 6.98
CA ALA A 21 4.95 -5.54 8.14
C ALA A 21 5.12 -4.03 7.99
N TRP A 22 5.49 -3.57 6.80
CA TRP A 22 5.71 -2.15 6.53
C TRP A 22 4.41 -1.35 6.56
N TYR A 23 3.37 -1.85 5.88
CA TYR A 23 2.07 -1.16 5.86
C TYR A 23 1.41 -1.14 7.23
N GLU A 24 1.61 -2.19 8.04
CA GLU A 24 1.16 -2.19 9.43
C GLU A 24 1.88 -1.12 10.24
N LYS A 25 3.20 -1.07 10.13
CA LYS A 25 4.03 -0.12 10.90
C LYS A 25 3.75 1.34 10.51
N VAL A 26 3.67 1.61 9.20
CA VAL A 26 3.56 2.98 8.71
C VAL A 26 2.15 3.51 8.77
N PHE A 27 1.17 2.70 8.36
CA PHE A 27 -0.22 3.14 8.21
C PHE A 27 -1.19 2.50 9.20
N GLY A 28 -0.73 1.53 9.99
CA GLY A 28 -1.62 0.83 10.91
C GLY A 28 -2.63 -0.08 10.23
N PHE A 29 -2.35 -0.54 9.03
CA PHE A 29 -3.20 -1.52 8.36
C PHE A 29 -3.07 -2.86 9.05
N GLU A 30 -4.16 -3.64 9.06
CA GLU A 30 -4.18 -4.99 9.58
C GLU A 30 -4.25 -5.98 8.43
N THR A 31 -3.49 -7.07 8.55
CA THR A 31 -3.58 -8.16 7.59
C THR A 31 -4.84 -8.97 7.89
N VAL A 32 -5.74 -9.04 6.92
CA VAL A 32 -7.02 -9.77 7.08
C VAL A 32 -7.03 -11.07 6.30
N TYR A 33 -6.09 -11.29 5.39
CA TYR A 33 -6.00 -12.53 4.64
C TYR A 33 -4.59 -12.71 4.06
N LEU A 34 -4.07 -13.93 4.13
CA LEU A 34 -2.81 -14.33 3.48
C LEU A 34 -3.07 -15.62 2.70
N HIS A 35 -2.62 -15.65 1.45
CA HIS A 35 -2.72 -16.86 0.63
C HIS A 35 -1.34 -17.48 0.44
N GLY A 36 -1.27 -18.80 0.63
CA GLY A 36 0.00 -19.55 0.53
C GLY A 36 0.66 -19.78 1.87
N GLU A 37 0.23 -19.13 2.95
CA GLU A 37 0.84 -19.26 4.27
C GLU A 37 0.79 -20.69 4.80
N GLY A 38 -0.25 -21.46 4.45
CA GLY A 38 -0.41 -22.82 4.93
C GLY A 38 0.60 -23.81 4.40
N ARG A 39 1.47 -23.38 3.50
CA ARG A 39 2.51 -24.23 2.91
C ARG A 39 3.86 -24.10 3.61
N ARG A 40 3.86 -23.49 4.77
CA ARG A 40 5.08 -23.25 5.53
C ARG A 40 5.81 -24.57 5.79
N GLY A 41 7.10 -24.59 5.51
CA GLY A 41 7.93 -25.76 5.68
C GLY A 41 8.11 -26.61 4.43
N GLU A 42 7.39 -26.30 3.36
CA GLU A 42 7.55 -26.96 2.08
C GLU A 42 8.53 -26.16 1.20
N ALA A 43 8.97 -26.73 0.10
CA ALA A 43 9.85 -26.03 -0.83
C ALA A 43 9.18 -24.77 -1.38
N GLU A 44 7.89 -24.79 -1.48
CA GLU A 44 7.04 -23.68 -1.92
C GLU A 44 6.43 -22.90 -0.75
N ASP A 45 7.08 -22.94 0.40
CA ASP A 45 6.65 -22.18 1.57
C ASP A 45 6.82 -20.70 1.30
N PHE A 46 5.82 -20.12 0.68
CA PHE A 46 5.80 -18.70 0.40
C PHE A 46 4.37 -18.21 0.38
N CYS A 47 4.21 -16.97 0.77
CA CYS A 47 2.92 -16.28 0.67
C CYS A 47 2.94 -15.44 -0.61
N ASN A 48 1.91 -15.57 -1.43
CA ASN A 48 1.87 -14.88 -2.72
C ASN A 48 0.77 -13.82 -2.84
N TYR A 49 -0.03 -13.65 -1.80
CA TYR A 49 -1.11 -12.67 -1.83
C TYR A 49 -1.49 -12.27 -0.41
N ALA A 50 -1.83 -11.00 -0.23
CA ALA A 50 -2.32 -10.51 1.07
C ALA A 50 -3.41 -9.48 0.86
N ILE A 51 -4.31 -9.41 1.82
CA ILE A 51 -5.30 -8.34 1.92
C ILE A 51 -5.09 -7.64 3.25
N MET A 52 -4.97 -6.33 3.20
CA MET A 52 -4.85 -5.49 4.39
C MET A 52 -5.95 -4.44 4.39
N ALA A 53 -6.36 -4.05 5.60
CA ALA A 53 -7.45 -3.09 5.74
C ALA A 53 -7.25 -2.20 6.95
N ARG A 54 -7.78 -1.00 6.87
CA ARG A 54 -7.93 -0.07 7.97
C ARG A 54 -9.08 0.87 7.64
N ASP A 55 -10.02 1.03 8.59
CA ASP A 55 -11.21 1.86 8.40
C ASP A 55 -11.93 1.46 7.11
N ASN A 56 -12.13 2.37 6.18
CA ASN A 56 -12.81 2.10 4.91
C ASN A 56 -11.86 1.73 3.78
N VAL A 57 -10.59 1.48 4.09
CA VAL A 57 -9.56 1.24 3.08
C VAL A 57 -9.19 -0.24 3.08
N GLU A 58 -9.21 -0.84 1.89
CA GLU A 58 -8.75 -2.21 1.69
C GLU A 58 -7.78 -2.21 0.52
N VAL A 59 -6.61 -2.81 0.73
CA VAL A 59 -5.57 -2.89 -0.30
C VAL A 59 -5.10 -4.33 -0.39
N HIS A 60 -5.00 -4.83 -1.61
CA HIS A 60 -4.49 -6.16 -1.90
C HIS A 60 -3.06 -6.06 -2.39
N PHE A 61 -2.27 -7.07 -2.08
CA PHE A 61 -0.89 -7.17 -2.52
C PHE A 61 -0.69 -8.52 -3.20
N MET A 62 -0.10 -8.49 -4.39
CA MET A 62 0.20 -9.70 -5.16
C MET A 62 1.70 -9.81 -5.33
N LEU A 63 2.23 -11.00 -5.05
CA LEU A 63 3.66 -11.22 -5.21
C LEU A 63 4.05 -11.16 -6.69
N ASP A 64 5.07 -10.36 -6.98
CA ASP A 64 5.70 -10.33 -8.30
C ASP A 64 6.65 -11.53 -8.38
N GLU A 65 6.24 -12.53 -9.10
CA GLU A 65 7.03 -13.76 -9.26
C GLU A 65 7.92 -13.72 -10.50
N GLY A 66 8.03 -12.55 -11.13
CA GLY A 66 8.87 -12.37 -12.31
C GLY A 66 8.32 -12.99 -13.59
N ARG A 67 7.08 -13.46 -13.55
CA ARG A 67 6.46 -14.19 -14.67
C ARG A 67 5.44 -13.39 -15.45
N HIS A 68 4.98 -12.28 -14.89
CA HIS A 68 3.89 -11.49 -15.48
C HIS A 68 4.35 -10.08 -15.76
N VAL A 69 4.30 -9.67 -17.02
CA VAL A 69 4.68 -8.31 -17.39
C VAL A 69 3.68 -7.27 -16.89
N TRP A 70 2.46 -7.70 -16.59
CA TRP A 70 1.41 -6.77 -16.10
C TRP A 70 1.37 -6.64 -14.59
N SER A 71 2.24 -7.34 -13.87
CA SER A 71 2.22 -7.34 -12.39
C SER A 71 3.63 -7.16 -11.83
N GLN A 72 4.34 -6.16 -12.31
CA GLN A 72 5.71 -5.88 -11.85
C GLN A 72 5.68 -5.02 -10.60
N SER A 73 6.48 -5.41 -9.58
CA SER A 73 6.63 -4.61 -8.37
C SER A 73 7.24 -3.25 -8.70
N GLY A 74 6.86 -2.22 -7.93
CA GLY A 74 7.37 -0.88 -8.12
C GLY A 74 6.67 -0.08 -9.21
N THR A 75 5.63 -0.62 -9.82
CA THR A 75 4.93 0.06 -10.93
C THR A 75 3.56 0.61 -10.55
N ALA A 76 3.08 0.33 -9.34
CA ALA A 76 1.76 0.78 -8.92
C ALA A 76 1.82 2.16 -8.26
N PHE A 77 0.68 2.81 -8.23
CA PHE A 77 0.48 4.09 -7.59
C PHE A 77 -0.74 3.97 -6.68
N LEU A 78 -0.52 4.17 -5.38
CA LEU A 78 -1.57 4.12 -4.38
C LEU A 78 -1.87 5.52 -3.88
N GLY A 79 -3.14 5.92 -3.97
CA GLY A 79 -3.60 7.17 -3.38
C GLY A 79 -4.35 6.87 -2.09
N LEU A 80 -3.93 7.48 -0.99
CA LEU A 80 -4.62 7.38 0.30
C LEU A 80 -5.17 8.74 0.67
N VAL A 81 -6.43 8.76 1.07
CA VAL A 81 -7.11 9.98 1.50
C VAL A 81 -7.30 9.88 3.01
N VAL A 82 -6.79 10.85 3.75
CA VAL A 82 -6.77 10.82 5.21
C VAL A 82 -7.29 12.14 5.78
N ARG A 83 -7.59 12.13 7.08
CA ARG A 83 -7.71 13.35 7.87
C ARG A 83 -6.35 13.60 8.49
N ASP A 84 -6.03 14.75 8.91
CA ASP A 84 -4.79 15.06 9.63
C ASP A 84 -3.53 14.51 8.94
N VAL A 85 -3.33 14.93 7.72
CA VAL A 85 -2.16 14.52 6.93
C VAL A 85 -0.85 14.99 7.59
N ASP A 86 -0.88 16.10 8.30
CA ASP A 86 0.31 16.63 8.98
C ASP A 86 0.82 15.67 10.05
N SER A 87 -0.08 15.06 10.84
CA SER A 87 0.32 14.08 11.86
C SER A 87 0.91 12.83 11.23
N LEU A 88 0.33 12.36 10.12
CA LEU A 88 0.87 11.20 9.43
C LEU A 88 2.23 11.50 8.82
N PHE A 89 2.41 12.68 8.26
CA PHE A 89 3.71 13.10 7.72
C PHE A 89 4.77 13.10 8.83
N ALA A 90 4.44 13.66 9.99
CA ALA A 90 5.37 13.68 11.13
C ALA A 90 5.74 12.25 11.58
N LYS A 91 4.77 11.35 11.62
CA LYS A 91 5.01 9.95 11.97
C LYS A 91 5.95 9.28 10.97
N VAL A 92 5.69 9.47 9.68
CA VAL A 92 6.51 8.89 8.61
C VAL A 92 7.96 9.37 8.71
N LYS A 93 8.13 10.66 8.93
CA LYS A 93 9.48 11.24 9.13
C LYS A 93 10.15 10.66 10.37
N ALA A 94 9.43 10.54 11.47
CA ALA A 94 9.98 9.99 12.71
C ALA A 94 10.40 8.54 12.55
N LEU A 95 9.76 7.79 11.67
CA LEU A 95 10.14 6.41 11.36
C LEU A 95 11.37 6.33 10.44
N GLY A 96 11.88 7.46 9.97
CA GLY A 96 13.04 7.48 9.10
C GLY A 96 12.76 7.09 7.65
N ILE A 97 11.50 7.11 7.23
CA ILE A 97 11.11 6.76 5.87
C ILE A 97 11.43 7.93 4.94
N PRO A 98 12.15 7.71 3.84
CA PRO A 98 12.45 8.77 2.89
C PRO A 98 11.18 9.39 2.32
N ILE A 99 11.15 10.72 2.26
CA ILE A 99 10.04 11.47 1.67
C ILE A 99 10.38 11.70 0.20
N ALA A 100 9.58 11.12 -0.68
CA ALA A 100 9.77 11.27 -2.12
C ALA A 100 9.27 12.62 -2.61
N ARG A 101 8.19 13.12 -2.01
CA ARG A 101 7.59 14.40 -2.33
C ARG A 101 7.10 15.05 -1.04
N GLY A 102 7.62 16.22 -0.72
CA GLY A 102 7.37 16.89 0.56
C GLY A 102 5.91 17.30 0.76
N LEU A 103 5.55 17.51 2.01
CA LEU A 103 4.20 17.96 2.37
C LEU A 103 3.95 19.35 1.82
N GLN A 104 2.88 19.51 1.04
CA GLN A 104 2.59 20.74 0.35
C GLN A 104 1.11 20.86 -0.01
N GLU A 105 0.68 22.10 -0.28
CA GLU A 105 -0.61 22.33 -0.91
C GLU A 105 -0.51 21.88 -2.36
N GLU A 106 -1.47 21.10 -2.81
CA GLU A 106 -1.48 20.60 -4.18
C GLU A 106 -2.06 21.65 -5.13
N ASN A 107 -1.99 21.39 -6.44
CA ASN A 107 -2.64 22.25 -7.42
C ASN A 107 -4.12 21.86 -7.65
N TRP A 108 -4.65 21.02 -6.80
CA TRP A 108 -6.07 20.72 -6.62
C TRP A 108 -6.39 20.88 -5.13
N PRO A 109 -7.68 20.92 -4.72
CA PRO A 109 -8.02 21.25 -3.33
C PRO A 109 -7.64 20.14 -2.32
N ALA A 110 -6.38 20.02 -2.02
CA ALA A 110 -5.85 19.07 -1.06
C ALA A 110 -4.46 19.47 -0.60
N ARG A 111 -4.01 18.87 0.51
CA ARG A 111 -2.66 18.98 1.05
C ARG A 111 -2.10 17.58 1.18
N GLY A 112 -0.90 17.32 0.67
CA GLY A 112 -0.39 15.96 0.64
C GLY A 112 1.10 15.82 0.52
N PHE A 113 1.56 14.58 0.57
CA PHE A 113 2.96 14.20 0.41
C PHE A 113 3.05 12.81 -0.24
N GLY A 114 4.26 12.44 -0.63
CA GLY A 114 4.49 11.15 -1.29
C GLY A 114 5.67 10.39 -0.73
N ILE A 115 5.51 9.08 -0.65
CA ILE A 115 6.57 8.15 -0.27
C ILE A 115 6.52 6.94 -1.19
N ASN A 116 7.49 6.04 -1.04
CA ASN A 116 7.49 4.77 -1.75
C ASN A 116 7.42 3.63 -0.75
N ASP A 117 6.74 2.53 -1.11
CA ASP A 117 6.76 1.34 -0.29
C ASP A 117 8.06 0.54 -0.52
N PRO A 118 8.29 -0.55 0.22
CA PRO A 118 9.53 -1.33 0.07
C PRO A 118 9.76 -1.90 -1.33
N SER A 119 8.69 -2.10 -2.10
CA SER A 119 8.78 -2.59 -3.48
C SER A 119 8.98 -1.47 -4.50
N GLY A 120 8.94 -0.21 -4.06
CA GLY A 120 9.08 0.94 -4.96
C GLY A 120 7.76 1.46 -5.51
N ASN A 121 6.62 0.92 -5.08
CA ASN A 121 5.33 1.46 -5.48
C ASN A 121 5.15 2.85 -4.87
N ALA A 122 4.67 3.80 -5.67
CA ALA A 122 4.46 5.17 -5.20
C ALA A 122 3.19 5.26 -4.36
N ILE A 123 3.26 5.99 -3.26
CA ILE A 123 2.11 6.24 -2.40
C ILE A 123 1.95 7.74 -2.23
N HIS A 124 0.80 8.25 -2.63
CA HIS A 124 0.42 9.63 -2.40
C HIS A 124 -0.61 9.68 -1.29
N ILE A 125 -0.36 10.47 -0.26
CA ILE A 125 -1.25 10.62 0.87
C ILE A 125 -1.73 12.06 0.89
N GLU A 126 -3.04 12.26 0.94
CA GLU A 126 -3.57 13.61 0.93
C GLU A 126 -4.76 13.78 1.86
N GLN A 127 -4.95 15.01 2.29
CA GLN A 127 -6.12 15.46 3.02
C GLN A 127 -6.83 16.49 2.14
N PRO A 128 -8.06 16.21 1.71
CA PRO A 128 -8.83 17.18 0.94
C PRO A 128 -9.12 18.43 1.76
N ASP A 129 -9.19 19.58 1.10
CA ASP A 129 -9.55 20.82 1.75
C ASP A 129 -10.97 20.72 2.33
N GLY A 130 -11.18 21.34 3.49
CA GLY A 130 -12.47 21.28 4.17
C GLY A 130 -12.64 20.08 5.08
N ASN A 131 -11.61 19.28 5.28
CA ASN A 131 -11.67 18.10 6.16
C ASN A 131 -10.69 18.21 7.34
#